data_9f5128bfc38c1b7a39c3bf38360b6792
#
_entry.id   9f5128bfc38c1b7a39c3bf38360b6792
#
_cell.length_a   1.000
_cell.length_b   1.000
_cell.length_c   1.000
_cell.angle_alpha   90.00
_cell.angle_beta   90.00
_cell.angle_gamma   90.00
#
_symmetry.space_group_name_H-M   'P 1'
#
loop_
_entity.id
_entity.type
_entity.pdbx_description
1 polymer ?
#
loop_
_entity_poly.entity_id
_entity_poly.type
_entity_poly.pdbx_seq_one_letter_code
_entity_poly.pdbx_strand_id
1 'polypeptide(L)'
;YKRTGFTLWTGDFQVKQNINAIYDSGNYSEKFEQDIVEADKSVVISSPDIYQDKIERFLYLIKQRQEAGVNVRVITRNPESTMYGNPEILYELITRMKSQGVDIYLKDEVEERFAVIDDELVWHGGVNLLGKEDVWDNLMRIKNIDVAAELLEIGFGRSDRIYSRM
;
A
#
# COMPACT_ATOMS: atom_id res chain seq x y z
N TYR A 1 -32.01 7.47 -10.87
CA TYR A 1 -31.28 7.48 -10.79
C TYR A 1 -31.25 7.12 -10.58
N LYS A 2 -31.23 7.32 -11.03
CA LYS A 2 -30.67 7.31 -11.10
C LYS A 2 -30.09 7.05 -11.17
N ARG A 3 -30.46 7.16 -11.72
CA ARG A 3 -29.69 7.19 -12.09
C ARG A 3 -29.36 6.69 -12.30
N THR A 4 -29.93 6.82 -12.89
CA THR A 4 -29.25 6.67 -13.26
C THR A 4 -28.92 6.19 -13.44
N GLY A 5 -29.65 6.26 -14.07
CA GLY A 5 -28.86 6.11 -14.60
C GLY A 5 -28.74 5.53 -14.57
N PHE A 6 -28.83 5.47 -14.78
CA PHE A 6 -28.23 5.27 -14.84
C PHE A 6 -28.33 4.50 -14.56
N THR A 7 -28.83 4.37 -14.95
CA THR A 7 -28.31 4.01 -14.78
C THR A 7 -28.25 3.30 -14.57
N LEU A 8 -28.71 3.11 -14.92
CA LEU A 8 -28.09 2.88 -14.84
C LEU A 8 -28.13 2.30 -14.64
N TRP A 9 -28.59 2.00 -15.01
CA TRP A 9 -27.90 1.73 -14.83
C TRP A 9 -27.88 1.21 -14.23
N THR A 10 -28.31 0.98 -14.62
CA THR A 10 -27.62 0.68 -14.03
C THR A 10 -27.12 0.25 -13.44
N GLY A 11 -27.16 -0.07 -13.54
CA GLY A 11 -26.27 -0.50 -12.89
C GLY A 11 -25.73 -0.57 -12.67
N ASP A 12 -25.37 -0.87 -13.06
CA ASP A 12 -24.39 -0.83 -12.55
C ASP A 12 -23.83 -0.08 -12.37
N PHE A 13 -23.94 0.24 -12.52
CA PHE A 13 -23.06 0.91 -12.18
C PHE A 13 -22.84 1.23 -11.44
N GLN A 14 -22.90 0.97 -11.32
CA GLN A 14 -22.41 1.13 -10.54
C GLN A 14 -21.81 1.42 -9.87
N VAL A 15 -22.01 1.33 -9.64
CA VAL A 15 -21.21 1.58 -9.06
C VAL A 15 -20.25 1.67 -8.97
N LYS A 16 -20.20 2.00 -9.17
CA LYS A 16 -19.19 2.00 -9.25
C LYS A 16 -18.11 2.05 -8.68
N GLN A 17 -18.01 2.00 -8.69
CA GLN A 17 -16.82 1.58 -8.34
C GLN A 17 -15.67 2.45 -8.30
N ASN A 18 -15.59 3.66 -8.48
CA ASN A 18 -14.48 4.61 -8.26
C ASN A 18 -13.10 3.98 -8.40
N ILE A 19 -12.90 3.16 -9.47
CA ILE A 19 -11.63 2.48 -9.67
C ILE A 19 -10.57 3.46 -10.14
N ASN A 20 -10.94 4.45 -10.97
CA ASN A 20 -10.01 5.49 -11.40
C ASN A 20 -10.43 6.78 -10.73
N ALA A 21 -9.80 7.07 -9.59
CA ALA A 21 -10.21 8.22 -8.78
C ALA A 21 -9.00 8.84 -8.10
N ILE A 22 -9.13 10.11 -7.78
CA ILE A 22 -8.14 10.84 -7.01
C ILE A 22 -8.69 11.03 -5.60
N TYR A 23 -7.89 10.68 -4.61
CA TYR A 23 -8.19 10.89 -3.20
C TYR A 23 -7.15 11.83 -2.61
N ASP A 24 -7.36 12.27 -1.40
CA ASP A 24 -6.38 13.07 -0.68
C ASP A 24 -6.18 12.51 0.72
N SER A 25 -5.27 13.14 1.45
CA SER A 25 -4.92 12.69 2.81
C SER A 25 -6.12 12.65 3.74
N GLY A 26 -7.15 13.44 3.46
CA GLY A 26 -8.31 13.54 4.34
C GLY A 26 -9.41 12.54 4.05
N ASN A 27 -9.42 11.90 2.88
CA ASN A 27 -10.56 11.05 2.53
C ASN A 27 -10.20 9.69 1.94
N TYR A 28 -8.91 9.32 1.90
CA TYR A 28 -8.52 8.06 1.26
C TYR A 28 -8.71 6.83 2.14
N SER A 29 -8.62 6.99 3.45
CA SER A 29 -8.39 5.87 4.35
C SER A 29 -9.51 4.83 4.33
N GLU A 30 -10.75 5.26 4.25
CA GLU A 30 -11.86 4.31 4.27
C GLU A 30 -11.81 3.38 3.07
N LYS A 31 -11.60 3.93 1.88
CA LYS A 31 -11.53 3.12 0.66
C LYS A 31 -10.28 2.26 0.63
N PHE A 32 -9.17 2.82 1.08
CA PHE A 32 -7.92 2.08 1.15
C PHE A 32 -8.05 0.86 2.07
N GLU A 33 -8.64 1.05 3.25
CA GLU A 33 -8.85 -0.07 4.18
C GLU A 33 -9.78 -1.11 3.58
N GLN A 34 -10.82 -0.66 2.89
CA GLN A 34 -11.74 -1.60 2.23
C GLN A 34 -11.00 -2.45 1.21
N ASP A 35 -10.13 -1.83 0.40
CA ASP A 35 -9.35 -2.57 -0.59
C ASP A 35 -8.46 -3.62 0.07
N ILE A 36 -7.88 -3.29 1.23
CA ILE A 36 -7.03 -4.24 1.93
C ILE A 36 -7.84 -5.44 2.43
N VAL A 37 -9.00 -5.18 3.06
CA VAL A 37 -9.79 -6.29 3.62
C VAL A 37 -10.46 -7.13 2.54
N GLU A 38 -10.51 -6.64 1.30
CA GLU A 38 -11.07 -7.38 0.18
C GLU A 38 -9.99 -8.04 -0.69
N ALA A 39 -8.73 -7.95 -0.31
CA ALA A 39 -7.65 -8.53 -1.09
C ALA A 39 -7.78 -10.06 -1.17
N ASP A 40 -7.47 -10.62 -2.34
CA ASP A 40 -7.58 -12.05 -2.59
C ASP A 40 -6.23 -12.75 -2.72
N LYS A 41 -5.20 -12.06 -3.19
CA LYS A 41 -3.90 -12.67 -3.47
C LYS A 41 -2.78 -12.03 -2.68
N SER A 42 -2.65 -10.72 -2.77
CA SER A 42 -1.46 -10.07 -2.23
C SER A 42 -1.72 -8.61 -1.92
N VAL A 43 -0.96 -8.11 -0.95
CA VAL A 43 -0.91 -6.69 -0.60
C VAL A 43 0.56 -6.32 -0.52
N VAL A 44 0.99 -5.33 -1.30
CA VAL A 44 2.34 -4.78 -1.24
C VAL A 44 2.22 -3.30 -0.97
N ILE A 45 2.90 -2.84 0.08
CA ILE A 45 2.89 -1.42 0.42
C ILE A 45 4.32 -0.92 0.50
N SER A 46 4.62 0.17 -0.22
CA SER A 46 5.87 0.89 -0.09
C SER A 46 5.59 2.17 0.68
N SER A 47 6.11 2.24 1.89
CA SER A 47 5.94 3.40 2.76
C SER A 47 7.31 3.74 3.35
N PRO A 48 7.96 4.81 2.86
CA PRO A 48 9.28 5.17 3.36
C PRO A 48 9.33 5.28 4.89
N ASP A 49 8.31 5.87 5.46
CA ASP A 49 8.21 6.01 6.92
C ASP A 49 7.07 5.15 7.44
N ILE A 50 7.21 4.68 8.67
CA ILE A 50 6.17 3.90 9.35
C ILE A 50 5.89 4.52 10.71
N TYR A 51 4.66 4.36 11.18
CA TYR A 51 4.19 4.98 12.42
C TYR A 51 3.36 3.95 13.19
N GLN A 52 3.52 3.92 14.51
CA GLN A 52 2.94 2.88 15.35
C GLN A 52 1.45 2.69 15.13
N ASP A 53 0.67 3.78 15.15
CA ASP A 53 -0.79 3.66 15.04
C ASP A 53 -1.21 3.07 13.71
N LYS A 54 -0.50 3.45 12.64
CA LYS A 54 -0.80 2.93 11.30
C LYS A 54 -0.42 1.46 11.18
N ILE A 55 0.70 1.07 11.77
CA ILE A 55 1.13 -0.33 11.73
C ILE A 55 0.16 -1.20 12.52
N GLU A 56 -0.26 -0.75 13.70
CA GLU A 56 -1.23 -1.51 14.50
C GLU A 56 -2.54 -1.70 13.75
N ARG A 57 -3.02 -0.64 13.12
CA ARG A 57 -4.25 -0.73 12.34
C ARG A 57 -4.09 -1.67 11.15
N PHE A 58 -2.97 -1.55 10.46
CA PHE A 58 -2.68 -2.38 9.30
C PHE A 58 -2.64 -3.86 9.68
N LEU A 59 -1.95 -4.20 10.75
CA LEU A 59 -1.85 -5.58 11.20
C LEU A 59 -3.21 -6.16 11.56
N TYR A 60 -4.06 -5.34 12.15
CA TYR A 60 -5.44 -5.76 12.44
C TYR A 60 -6.21 -6.05 11.14
N LEU A 61 -6.08 -5.20 10.15
CA LEU A 61 -6.83 -5.33 8.90
C LEU A 61 -6.41 -6.55 8.08
N ILE A 62 -5.12 -6.88 8.07
CA ILE A 62 -4.62 -7.96 7.20
C ILE A 62 -4.76 -9.35 7.83
N LYS A 63 -5.07 -9.43 9.12
CA LYS A 63 -5.01 -10.71 9.83
C LYS A 63 -5.86 -11.77 9.18
N GLN A 64 -7.13 -11.46 8.92
CA GLN A 64 -8.03 -12.44 8.30
C GLN A 64 -7.63 -12.76 6.86
N ARG A 65 -7.08 -11.78 6.16
CA ARG A 65 -6.62 -12.01 4.79
C ARG A 65 -5.44 -12.96 4.76
N GLN A 66 -4.52 -12.79 5.71
CA GLN A 66 -3.39 -13.70 5.81
C GLN A 66 -3.84 -15.13 6.10
N GLU A 67 -4.84 -15.29 6.96
CA GLU A 67 -5.40 -16.60 7.24
C GLU A 67 -6.06 -17.23 6.02
N ALA A 68 -6.52 -16.40 5.10
CA ALA A 68 -7.09 -16.86 3.84
C ALA A 68 -6.03 -17.06 2.75
N GLY A 69 -4.74 -16.86 3.06
CA GLY A 69 -3.65 -17.10 2.13
C GLY A 69 -3.12 -15.88 1.41
N VAL A 70 -3.57 -14.69 1.79
CA VAL A 70 -3.08 -13.46 1.16
C VAL A 70 -1.64 -13.17 1.61
N ASN A 71 -0.75 -12.95 0.66
CA ASN A 71 0.65 -12.64 0.92
C ASN A 71 0.79 -11.12 1.12
N VAL A 72 1.46 -10.73 2.22
CA VAL A 72 1.61 -9.31 2.55
C VAL A 72 3.10 -8.96 2.62
N ARG A 73 3.50 -7.94 1.87
CA ARG A 73 4.87 -7.46 1.81
C ARG A 73 4.90 -5.95 2.03
N VAL A 74 5.90 -5.48 2.77
CA VAL A 74 6.08 -4.06 3.04
C VAL A 74 7.51 -3.66 2.71
N ILE A 75 7.66 -2.59 1.96
CA ILE A 75 8.96 -1.98 1.66
C ILE A 75 9.02 -0.70 2.49
N THR A 76 10.07 -0.57 3.29
CA THR A 76 10.25 0.63 4.11
C THR A 76 11.73 0.95 4.25
N ARG A 77 12.02 2.15 4.74
CA ARG A 77 13.40 2.60 4.89
C ARG A 77 14.08 1.87 6.03
N ASN A 78 15.34 1.50 5.82
CA ASN A 78 16.17 0.94 6.87
C ASN A 78 16.23 1.93 8.04
N PRO A 79 15.90 1.52 9.27
CA PRO A 79 15.94 2.44 10.42
C PRO A 79 17.29 3.12 10.62
N GLU A 80 18.39 2.46 10.23
CA GLU A 80 19.71 3.06 10.34
C GLU A 80 19.95 4.18 9.35
N SER A 81 19.14 4.25 8.29
CA SER A 81 19.29 5.25 7.22
C SER A 81 18.33 6.41 7.38
N THR A 82 17.46 6.39 8.37
CA THR A 82 16.49 7.46 8.53
C THR A 82 17.07 8.58 9.38
N MET A 83 16.72 9.80 9.02
CA MET A 83 17.09 10.98 9.78
C MET A 83 16.05 11.31 10.84
N TYR A 84 14.91 10.66 10.80
CA TYR A 84 13.78 10.97 11.68
C TYR A 84 13.35 9.72 12.42
N GLY A 85 12.81 9.94 13.62
CA GLY A 85 12.30 8.86 14.43
C GLY A 85 13.38 8.20 15.24
N ASN A 86 12.98 7.24 16.05
CA ASN A 86 13.85 6.49 16.94
C ASN A 86 14.09 5.10 16.32
N PRO A 87 15.34 4.76 15.95
CA PRO A 87 15.60 3.45 15.33
C PRO A 87 15.09 2.26 16.15
N GLU A 88 15.15 2.34 17.48
CA GLU A 88 14.67 1.23 18.31
C GLU A 88 13.18 1.01 18.15
N ILE A 89 12.40 2.10 18.11
CA ILE A 89 10.96 2.00 17.90
C ILE A 89 10.66 1.45 16.52
N LEU A 90 11.41 1.91 15.51
CA LEU A 90 11.21 1.44 14.13
C LEU A 90 11.51 -0.05 14.01
N TYR A 91 12.59 -0.52 14.62
CA TYR A 91 12.91 -1.95 14.63
C TYR A 91 11.84 -2.76 15.34
N GLU A 92 11.27 -2.22 16.41
CA GLU A 92 10.20 -2.89 17.11
C GLU A 92 8.97 -3.08 16.21
N LEU A 93 8.60 -2.02 15.48
CA LEU A 93 7.48 -2.10 14.55
C LEU A 93 7.74 -3.12 13.44
N ILE A 94 8.96 -3.14 12.91
CA ILE A 94 9.36 -4.10 11.89
C ILE A 94 9.26 -5.52 12.46
N THR A 95 9.73 -5.74 13.68
CA THR A 95 9.66 -7.04 14.33
C THR A 95 8.20 -7.49 14.50
N ARG A 96 7.33 -6.58 14.87
CA ARG A 96 5.91 -6.90 15.03
C ARG A 96 5.29 -7.32 13.69
N MET A 97 5.62 -6.62 12.61
CA MET A 97 5.12 -7.00 11.28
C MET A 97 5.64 -8.37 10.89
N LYS A 98 6.93 -8.62 11.09
CA LYS A 98 7.52 -9.94 10.77
C LYS A 98 6.87 -11.05 11.60
N SER A 99 6.61 -10.78 12.87
CA SER A 99 5.98 -11.77 13.75
C SER A 99 4.59 -12.18 13.26
N GLN A 100 3.92 -11.29 12.55
CA GLN A 100 2.59 -11.60 12.00
C GLN A 100 2.68 -12.13 10.57
N GLY A 101 3.88 -12.43 10.07
CA GLY A 101 4.05 -13.05 8.77
C GLY A 101 4.14 -12.07 7.61
N VAL A 102 4.39 -10.79 7.88
CA VAL A 102 4.60 -9.81 6.82
C VAL A 102 6.06 -9.90 6.38
N ASP A 103 6.28 -9.98 5.07
CA ASP A 103 7.62 -9.95 4.51
C ASP A 103 8.07 -8.49 4.42
N ILE A 104 9.19 -8.18 5.08
CA ILE A 104 9.69 -6.81 5.15
C ILE A 104 10.94 -6.67 4.28
N TYR A 105 10.95 -5.64 3.45
CA TYR A 105 12.10 -5.30 2.61
C TYR A 105 12.61 -3.93 3.04
N LEU A 106 13.82 -3.91 3.65
CA LEU A 106 14.44 -2.68 4.13
C LEU A 106 15.39 -2.16 3.07
N LYS A 107 15.28 -0.87 2.75
CA LYS A 107 16.14 -0.23 1.77
C LYS A 107 16.67 1.07 2.37
N ASP A 108 17.91 1.41 2.02
CA ASP A 108 18.51 2.65 2.53
C ASP A 108 17.82 3.88 1.95
N GLU A 109 17.39 3.79 0.69
CA GLU A 109 16.68 4.88 0.04
C GLU A 109 15.35 4.36 -0.50
N VAL A 110 14.26 4.88 0.04
CA VAL A 110 12.91 4.57 -0.42
C VAL A 110 12.21 5.89 -0.67
N GLU A 111 11.86 6.12 -1.93
CA GLU A 111 11.18 7.35 -2.33
C GLU A 111 9.72 7.09 -2.69
N GLU A 112 9.42 5.89 -3.15
CA GLU A 112 8.11 5.58 -3.71
C GLU A 112 7.09 5.32 -2.62
N ARG A 113 5.91 5.90 -2.79
CA ARG A 113 4.78 5.72 -1.89
C ARG A 113 3.63 5.13 -2.67
N PHE A 114 3.36 3.84 -2.44
CA PHE A 114 2.31 3.18 -3.19
C PHE A 114 1.81 1.94 -2.45
N ALA A 115 0.67 1.44 -2.91
CA ALA A 115 0.21 0.10 -2.57
C ALA A 115 -0.23 -0.58 -3.86
N VAL A 116 0.05 -1.88 -3.95
CA VAL A 116 -0.44 -2.73 -5.05
C VAL A 116 -1.18 -3.89 -4.42
N ILE A 117 -2.45 -4.04 -4.77
CA ILE A 117 -3.31 -5.07 -4.23
C ILE A 117 -3.69 -6.02 -5.36
N ASP A 118 -3.45 -7.32 -5.15
CA ASP A 118 -3.78 -8.39 -6.11
C ASP A 118 -3.11 -8.18 -7.47
N ASP A 119 -1.93 -7.53 -7.48
CA ASP A 119 -1.12 -7.27 -8.66
C ASP A 119 -1.83 -6.41 -9.72
N GLU A 120 -2.91 -5.76 -9.37
CA GLU A 120 -3.65 -4.97 -10.36
C GLU A 120 -4.22 -3.65 -9.83
N LEU A 121 -4.53 -3.54 -8.54
CA LEU A 121 -5.14 -2.33 -7.99
C LEU A 121 -4.05 -1.49 -7.34
N VAL A 122 -3.91 -0.26 -7.79
CA VAL A 122 -2.78 0.61 -7.42
C VAL A 122 -3.28 1.84 -6.67
N TRP A 123 -2.61 2.13 -5.55
CA TRP A 123 -2.67 3.42 -4.86
C TRP A 123 -1.30 4.06 -4.97
N HIS A 124 -1.23 5.27 -5.50
CA HIS A 124 0.05 5.94 -5.72
C HIS A 124 -0.09 7.43 -5.52
N GLY A 125 0.85 8.04 -4.78
CA GLY A 125 0.84 9.48 -4.57
C GLY A 125 1.78 9.88 -3.45
N GLY A 126 1.58 11.09 -2.92
CA GLY A 126 2.50 11.67 -1.95
C GLY A 126 2.24 11.29 -0.50
N VAL A 127 1.34 10.36 -0.22
CA VAL A 127 0.99 9.98 1.15
C VAL A 127 1.78 8.75 1.57
N ASN A 128 2.40 8.81 2.77
CA ASN A 128 2.99 7.64 3.42
C ASN A 128 1.87 6.79 3.98
N LEU A 129 1.54 5.69 3.32
CA LEU A 129 0.37 4.89 3.67
C LEU A 129 0.45 4.27 5.05
N LEU A 130 1.64 3.96 5.54
CA LEU A 130 1.85 3.41 6.88
C LEU A 130 2.57 4.40 7.79
N GLY A 131 2.73 5.65 7.36
CA GLY A 131 3.43 6.66 8.10
C GLY A 131 2.49 7.66 8.75
N LYS A 132 3.10 8.65 9.39
CA LYS A 132 2.36 9.70 10.05
C LYS A 132 1.75 10.65 9.01
N GLU A 133 0.51 11.05 9.23
CA GLU A 133 -0.17 11.96 8.31
C GLU A 133 0.11 13.40 8.73
N ASP A 134 1.24 13.91 8.28
CA ASP A 134 1.65 15.26 8.64
C ASP A 134 1.71 16.20 7.42
N VAL A 135 1.40 15.70 6.23
CA VAL A 135 1.45 16.50 5.00
C VAL A 135 0.18 16.23 4.20
N TRP A 136 -0.39 17.29 3.63
CA TRP A 136 -1.53 17.16 2.74
C TRP A 136 -1.03 16.80 1.35
N ASP A 137 -1.55 15.73 0.79
CA ASP A 137 -1.16 15.30 -0.55
C ASP A 137 -2.26 14.44 -1.18
N ASN A 138 -2.08 14.11 -2.43
CA ASN A 138 -3.05 13.35 -3.21
C ASN A 138 -2.60 11.91 -3.40
N LEU A 139 -3.59 11.05 -3.65
CA LEU A 139 -3.38 9.65 -4.00
C LEU A 139 -4.26 9.31 -5.18
N MET A 140 -3.68 8.63 -6.16
CA MET A 140 -4.43 8.10 -7.28
C MET A 140 -4.74 6.63 -7.02
N ARG A 141 -5.97 6.23 -7.27
CA ARG A 141 -6.40 4.83 -7.17
C ARG A 141 -6.82 4.37 -8.55
N ILE A 142 -6.08 3.42 -9.13
CA ILE A 142 -6.41 2.91 -10.47
C ILE A 142 -6.27 1.40 -10.51
N LYS A 143 -7.04 0.77 -11.38
CA LYS A 143 -6.89 -0.64 -11.66
C LYS A 143 -6.12 -0.76 -12.97
N ASN A 144 -4.86 -1.21 -12.92
CA ASN A 144 -4.02 -1.29 -14.09
C ASN A 144 -2.86 -2.25 -13.84
N ILE A 145 -2.88 -3.37 -14.53
CA ILE A 145 -1.89 -4.44 -14.34
C ILE A 145 -0.49 -3.96 -14.71
N ASP A 146 -0.36 -3.18 -15.78
CA ASP A 146 0.95 -2.73 -16.24
C ASP A 146 1.58 -1.74 -15.26
N VAL A 147 0.79 -0.80 -14.73
CA VAL A 147 1.29 0.14 -13.73
C VAL A 147 1.65 -0.60 -12.46
N ALA A 148 0.84 -1.58 -12.07
CA ALA A 148 1.13 -2.40 -10.88
C ALA A 148 2.47 -3.10 -11.04
N ALA A 149 2.70 -3.73 -12.19
CA ALA A 149 3.95 -4.45 -12.44
C ALA A 149 5.15 -3.49 -12.41
N GLU A 150 4.99 -2.30 -12.98
CA GLU A 150 6.06 -1.31 -12.99
C GLU A 150 6.43 -0.88 -11.58
N LEU A 151 5.43 -0.61 -10.74
CA LEU A 151 5.69 -0.20 -9.36
C LEU A 151 6.36 -1.32 -8.55
N LEU A 152 5.95 -2.56 -8.77
CA LEU A 152 6.58 -3.68 -8.08
C LEU A 152 8.04 -3.82 -8.46
N GLU A 153 8.37 -3.60 -9.74
CA GLU A 153 9.77 -3.63 -10.16
C GLU A 153 10.56 -2.48 -9.54
N ILE A 154 10.00 -1.29 -9.50
CA ILE A 154 10.64 -0.15 -8.87
C ILE A 154 10.88 -0.43 -7.39
N GLY A 155 9.86 -0.92 -6.70
CA GLY A 155 9.93 -1.15 -5.26
C GLY A 155 10.89 -2.26 -4.87
N PHE A 156 10.95 -3.33 -5.64
CA PHE A 156 11.79 -4.48 -5.32
C PHE A 156 13.15 -4.47 -6.03
N GLY A 157 13.50 -3.36 -6.71
CA GLY A 157 14.85 -3.19 -7.19
C GLY A 157 15.11 -3.75 -8.57
N ARG A 158 14.42 -3.21 -9.59
CA ARG A 158 14.68 -3.61 -10.97
C ARG A 158 16.16 -3.56 -11.32
N SER A 159 16.84 -2.48 -10.90
CA SER A 159 18.25 -2.31 -11.20
C SER A 159 19.09 -3.41 -10.57
N ASP A 160 18.76 -3.78 -9.33
CA ASP A 160 19.50 -4.81 -8.61
C ASP A 160 19.35 -6.16 -9.32
N ARG A 161 18.15 -6.47 -9.84
CA ARG A 161 17.94 -7.70 -10.58
C ARG A 161 18.77 -7.73 -11.86
N ILE A 162 18.86 -6.59 -12.53
CA ILE A 162 19.65 -6.50 -13.76
C ILE A 162 21.12 -6.73 -13.45
N TYR A 163 21.64 -6.09 -12.42
CA TYR A 163 23.04 -6.25 -12.04
C TYR A 163 23.35 -7.66 -11.59
N SER A 164 22.46 -8.30 -10.87
CA SER A 164 22.71 -9.64 -10.36
C SER A 164 22.72 -10.68 -11.46
N ARG A 165 22.22 -10.35 -12.65
CA ARG A 165 22.26 -11.26 -13.79
C ARG A 165 23.55 -11.14 -14.59
N MET A 166 24.31 -10.07 -14.35
CA MET A 166 25.53 -9.82 -15.07
C MET A 166 26.72 -10.39 -14.33
#